data_a988d9af5222f5a7c817db096e80c277
#
_entry.id   a988d9af5222f5a7c817db096e80c277
#
_cell.length_a   1.000
_cell.length_b   1.000
_cell.length_c   1.000
_cell.angle_alpha   90.00
_cell.angle_beta   90.00
_cell.angle_gamma   90.00
#
_symmetry.space_group_name_H-M   'P 1'
#
loop_
_entity.id
_entity.type
_entity.pdbx_description
1 polymer ?
#
loop_
_entity_poly.entity_id
_entity_poly.type
_entity_poly.pdbx_seq_one_letter_code
_entity_poly.pdbx_strand_id
1 'polypeptide(L)'
;MMKRYKLLKDLPNLKKGTILSEGEPIFGVRTLITTNNSVGTTFIGNELFEKLFEEIQEEPTDSIHWKPKKGDNYFYIVHSYNPLHNEILVSTWIDDGYDRAHYLLGNIYRSYEEAEKARDRELAEVRLRRTSTFKPDFYNGMFAYTVGYDCKHKRLYVTKLVDVIIGNPITYESLEDAEKSIKENREDWLIYFGIKKGEQE
;
A
#
# COMPACT_ATOMS: atom_id res chain seq x y z
N MET A 1 -9.25 5.33 -10.07
CA MET A 1 -8.42 6.39 -9.44
C MET A 1 -8.95 7.72 -9.92
N MET A 2 -9.22 8.67 -9.04
CA MET A 2 -9.78 9.99 -9.40
C MET A 2 -8.64 10.85 -9.96
N LYS A 3 -8.77 11.33 -11.17
CA LYS A 3 -7.77 12.21 -11.78
C LYS A 3 -7.74 13.57 -11.09
N ARG A 4 -6.55 14.14 -10.94
CA ARG A 4 -6.33 15.48 -10.36
C ARG A 4 -5.70 16.40 -11.39
N TYR A 5 -6.11 17.65 -11.35
CA TYR A 5 -5.68 18.67 -12.30
C TYR A 5 -5.23 19.93 -11.59
N LYS A 6 -4.18 20.56 -12.09
CA LYS A 6 -3.68 21.85 -11.63
C LYS A 6 -4.14 22.94 -12.59
N LEU A 7 -4.74 24.00 -12.07
CA LEU A 7 -5.17 25.16 -12.86
C LEU A 7 -3.93 25.98 -13.28
N LEU A 8 -3.79 26.21 -14.59
CA LEU A 8 -2.64 26.91 -15.18
C LEU A 8 -2.82 28.43 -15.28
N LYS A 9 -4.06 28.92 -15.24
CA LYS A 9 -4.38 30.35 -15.34
C LYS A 9 -5.51 30.71 -14.37
N ASP A 10 -5.57 31.96 -13.92
CA ASP A 10 -6.67 32.45 -13.09
C ASP A 10 -8.01 32.34 -13.83
N LEU A 11 -9.02 31.86 -13.14
CA LEU A 11 -10.42 31.91 -13.50
C LEU A 11 -11.16 32.84 -12.53
N PRO A 12 -12.38 33.31 -12.85
CA PRO A 12 -13.10 34.28 -12.01
C PRO A 12 -13.17 33.89 -10.51
N ASN A 13 -13.34 32.59 -10.23
CA ASN A 13 -13.50 32.09 -8.86
C ASN A 13 -12.38 31.16 -8.42
N LEU A 14 -11.33 30.96 -9.23
CA LEU A 14 -10.24 30.01 -8.96
C LEU A 14 -8.89 30.62 -9.33
N LYS A 15 -7.94 30.56 -8.44
CA LYS A 15 -6.56 31.04 -8.65
C LYS A 15 -5.70 30.01 -9.35
N LYS A 16 -4.77 30.47 -10.20
CA LYS A 16 -3.70 29.65 -10.76
C LYS A 16 -3.04 28.82 -9.66
N GLY A 17 -2.79 27.55 -9.94
CA GLY A 17 -2.21 26.61 -9.00
C GLY A 17 -3.25 25.88 -8.14
N THR A 18 -4.53 26.24 -8.19
CA THR A 18 -5.60 25.48 -7.51
C THR A 18 -5.61 24.04 -8.04
N ILE A 19 -5.68 23.08 -7.13
CA ILE A 19 -5.79 21.65 -7.45
C ILE A 19 -7.27 21.26 -7.37
N LEU A 20 -7.74 20.60 -8.43
CA LEU A 20 -9.10 20.11 -8.54
C LEU A 20 -9.09 18.60 -8.81
N SER A 21 -10.10 17.90 -8.31
CA SER A 21 -10.30 16.48 -8.58
C SER A 21 -11.40 16.28 -9.60
N GLU A 22 -11.28 15.28 -10.45
CA GLU A 22 -12.34 14.89 -11.38
C GLU A 22 -13.51 14.30 -10.59
N GLY A 23 -14.70 14.88 -10.75
CA GLY A 23 -15.94 14.39 -10.18
C GLY A 23 -16.73 13.53 -11.16
N GLU A 24 -17.89 13.05 -10.72
CA GLU A 24 -18.80 12.36 -11.62
C GLU A 24 -19.28 13.32 -12.73
N PRO A 25 -19.30 12.88 -13.99
CA PRO A 25 -19.77 13.72 -15.08
C PRO A 25 -21.26 14.07 -14.92
N ILE A 26 -21.58 15.35 -15.03
CA ILE A 26 -22.96 15.84 -15.00
C ILE A 26 -23.42 16.05 -16.45
N PHE A 27 -24.49 15.39 -16.87
CA PHE A 27 -25.02 15.42 -18.24
C PHE A 27 -23.98 15.11 -19.33
N GLY A 28 -23.03 14.19 -19.02
CA GLY A 28 -21.96 13.81 -19.95
C GLY A 28 -20.83 14.84 -20.06
N VAL A 29 -20.82 15.87 -19.23
CA VAL A 29 -19.78 16.90 -19.20
C VAL A 29 -18.84 16.65 -18.02
N ARG A 30 -17.52 16.76 -18.26
CA ARG A 30 -16.48 16.61 -17.23
C ARG A 30 -16.68 17.64 -16.12
N THR A 31 -16.68 17.16 -14.89
CA THR A 31 -16.84 17.98 -13.67
C THR A 31 -15.54 17.99 -12.87
N LEU A 32 -15.14 19.18 -12.42
CA LEU A 32 -13.99 19.31 -11.50
C LEU A 32 -14.49 19.86 -10.17
N ILE A 33 -13.96 19.31 -9.07
CA ILE A 33 -14.33 19.62 -7.69
C ILE A 33 -13.10 20.12 -6.93
N THR A 34 -13.23 21.22 -6.19
CA THR A 34 -12.17 21.67 -5.28
C THR A 34 -12.14 20.85 -4.00
N THR A 35 -10.95 20.70 -3.38
CA THR A 35 -10.73 19.93 -2.15
C THR A 35 -11.54 20.38 -0.94
N ASN A 36 -12.12 21.59 -0.97
CA ASN A 36 -12.88 22.19 0.13
C ASN A 36 -14.39 22.05 0.00
N ASN A 37 -14.90 21.09 -0.79
CA ASN A 37 -16.33 20.86 -1.03
C ASN A 37 -17.15 22.07 -1.55
N SER A 38 -16.50 23.16 -1.92
CA SER A 38 -17.15 24.21 -2.70
C SER A 38 -17.16 23.77 -4.16
N VAL A 39 -18.31 23.33 -4.64
CA VAL A 39 -18.54 22.86 -6.00
C VAL A 39 -18.26 24.01 -6.98
N GLY A 40 -17.04 24.03 -7.50
CA GLY A 40 -16.71 24.85 -8.67
C GLY A 40 -16.99 24.02 -9.92
N THR A 41 -18.24 23.94 -10.37
CA THR A 41 -18.60 23.27 -11.63
C THR A 41 -18.15 24.18 -12.76
N THR A 42 -17.04 23.84 -13.39
CA THR A 42 -16.62 24.57 -14.61
C THR A 42 -16.86 23.64 -15.79
N PHE A 43 -17.89 23.90 -16.57
CA PHE A 43 -18.16 23.24 -17.85
C PHE A 43 -17.18 23.79 -18.89
N ILE A 44 -16.24 22.96 -19.31
CA ILE A 44 -15.19 23.37 -20.27
C ILE A 44 -15.16 22.34 -21.39
N GLY A 45 -15.27 22.81 -22.62
CA GLY A 45 -15.01 21.97 -23.80
C GLY A 45 -13.56 21.44 -23.81
N ASN A 46 -13.34 20.27 -24.37
CA ASN A 46 -12.05 19.58 -24.34
C ASN A 46 -10.86 20.45 -24.78
N GLU A 47 -10.99 21.25 -25.81
CA GLU A 47 -9.91 22.13 -26.33
C GLU A 47 -9.50 23.22 -25.31
N LEU A 48 -10.46 23.76 -24.57
CA LEU A 48 -10.21 24.79 -23.57
C LEU A 48 -9.64 24.16 -22.27
N PHE A 49 -10.05 22.93 -21.98
CA PHE A 49 -9.61 22.17 -20.83
C PHE A 49 -8.09 21.97 -20.83
N GLU A 50 -7.53 21.48 -21.93
CA GLU A 50 -6.08 21.24 -22.07
C GLU A 50 -5.24 22.51 -21.97
N LYS A 51 -5.82 23.68 -22.32
CA LYS A 51 -5.14 24.98 -22.18
C LYS A 51 -5.17 25.56 -20.77
N LEU A 52 -6.11 25.12 -19.94
CA LEU A 52 -6.34 25.67 -18.61
C LEU A 52 -5.90 24.72 -17.49
N PHE A 53 -5.85 23.42 -17.76
CA PHE A 53 -5.55 22.42 -16.75
C PHE A 53 -4.42 21.49 -17.20
N GLU A 54 -3.54 21.18 -16.26
CA GLU A 54 -2.49 20.17 -16.39
C GLU A 54 -2.89 18.98 -15.51
N GLU A 55 -2.96 17.77 -16.10
CA GLU A 55 -3.20 16.56 -15.33
C GLU A 55 -2.00 16.33 -14.40
N ILE A 56 -2.27 16.30 -13.10
CA ILE A 56 -1.27 15.92 -12.12
C ILE A 56 -1.12 14.40 -12.22
N GLN A 57 -0.05 13.96 -12.83
CA GLN A 57 0.33 12.55 -12.71
C GLN A 57 0.71 12.35 -11.24
N GLU A 58 -0.20 11.74 -10.48
CA GLU A 58 0.15 11.26 -9.15
C GLU A 58 1.25 10.22 -9.35
N GLU A 59 2.43 10.55 -8.90
CA GLU A 59 3.46 9.53 -8.78
C GLU A 59 2.91 8.43 -7.87
N PRO A 60 3.16 7.13 -8.18
CA PRO A 60 2.68 6.03 -7.37
C PRO A 60 2.95 6.31 -5.90
N THR A 61 1.92 6.19 -5.06
CA THR A 61 2.02 6.48 -3.63
C THR A 61 2.74 5.38 -2.87
N ASP A 62 2.83 4.18 -3.45
CA ASP A 62 3.57 3.06 -2.89
C ASP A 62 4.95 2.91 -3.55
N SER A 63 5.91 2.47 -2.76
CA SER A 63 7.30 2.33 -3.19
C SER A 63 7.49 1.27 -4.27
N ILE A 64 6.61 0.26 -4.37
CA ILE A 64 6.77 -0.84 -5.33
C ILE A 64 6.60 -0.39 -6.79
N HIS A 65 5.78 0.66 -7.01
CA HIS A 65 5.55 1.25 -8.33
C HIS A 65 6.41 2.48 -8.61
N TRP A 66 7.14 2.95 -7.60
CA TRP A 66 8.01 4.10 -7.73
C TRP A 66 9.40 3.69 -8.19
N LYS A 67 9.86 4.28 -9.27
CA LYS A 67 11.26 4.17 -9.73
C LYS A 67 11.96 5.51 -9.52
N PRO A 68 13.07 5.56 -8.74
CA PRO A 68 13.83 6.79 -8.57
C PRO A 68 14.38 7.33 -9.90
N LYS A 69 14.46 8.65 -10.01
CA LYS A 69 15.20 9.32 -11.08
C LYS A 69 16.66 9.46 -10.68
N LYS A 70 17.53 9.63 -11.66
CA LYS A 70 18.96 9.85 -11.38
C LYS A 70 19.17 11.08 -10.49
N GLY A 71 19.81 10.87 -9.34
CA GLY A 71 20.01 11.87 -8.31
C GLY A 71 19.00 11.84 -7.15
N ASP A 72 17.91 11.07 -7.26
CA ASP A 72 16.97 10.90 -6.16
C ASP A 72 17.57 10.03 -5.06
N ASN A 73 17.27 10.35 -3.82
CA ASN A 73 17.57 9.48 -2.69
C ASN A 73 16.46 8.44 -2.51
N TYR A 74 16.86 7.23 -2.14
CA TYR A 74 15.96 6.16 -1.76
C TYR A 74 16.45 5.43 -0.53
N PHE A 75 15.55 4.78 0.19
CA PHE A 75 15.83 3.94 1.35
C PHE A 75 15.74 2.47 0.96
N TYR A 76 16.51 1.61 1.62
CA TYR A 76 16.47 0.18 1.40
C TYR A 76 16.79 -0.59 2.69
N ILE A 77 16.28 -1.81 2.81
CA ILE A 77 16.50 -2.67 3.97
C ILE A 77 17.70 -3.56 3.71
N VAL A 78 18.65 -3.57 4.64
CA VAL A 78 19.79 -4.49 4.62
C VAL A 78 19.50 -5.63 5.58
N HIS A 79 19.43 -6.84 5.04
CA HIS A 79 19.38 -8.05 5.83
C HIS A 79 20.80 -8.42 6.28
N SER A 80 21.23 -7.87 7.42
CA SER A 80 22.55 -8.13 7.99
C SER A 80 22.63 -9.52 8.63
N TYR A 81 23.85 -10.07 8.70
CA TYR A 81 24.15 -11.27 9.52
C TYR A 81 23.90 -11.06 11.02
N ASN A 82 23.79 -9.83 11.47
CA ASN A 82 23.37 -9.51 12.83
C ASN A 82 21.84 -9.33 12.86
N PRO A 83 21.09 -10.30 13.43
CA PRO A 83 19.63 -10.25 13.46
C PRO A 83 19.05 -9.09 14.27
N LEU A 84 19.89 -8.38 15.03
CA LEU A 84 19.51 -7.18 15.79
C LEU A 84 19.57 -5.91 14.93
N HIS A 85 20.11 -5.99 13.70
CA HIS A 85 20.34 -4.85 12.82
C HIS A 85 19.84 -5.14 11.40
N ASN A 86 18.52 -5.26 11.23
CA ASN A 86 17.91 -4.97 9.92
C ASN A 86 17.95 -3.45 9.75
N GLU A 87 19.07 -2.95 9.25
CA GLU A 87 19.30 -1.52 9.10
C GLU A 87 18.58 -1.01 7.85
N ILE A 88 17.99 0.15 7.98
CA ILE A 88 17.48 0.91 6.85
C ILE A 88 18.57 1.89 6.46
N LEU A 89 19.08 1.75 5.26
CA LEU A 89 20.11 2.62 4.71
C LEU A 89 19.51 3.53 3.63
N VAL A 90 20.21 4.63 3.37
CA VAL A 90 19.88 5.56 2.29
C VAL A 90 20.96 5.50 1.21
N SER A 91 20.54 5.53 -0.05
CA SER A 91 21.42 5.64 -1.21
C SER A 91 20.88 6.66 -2.20
N THR A 92 21.73 7.09 -3.14
CA THR A 92 21.35 7.96 -4.26
C THR A 92 21.28 7.14 -5.52
N TRP A 93 20.18 7.23 -6.27
CA TRP A 93 19.98 6.51 -7.51
C TRP A 93 20.93 7.02 -8.60
N ILE A 94 21.85 6.19 -9.05
CA ILE A 94 22.76 6.46 -10.16
C ILE A 94 22.55 5.50 -11.35
N ASP A 95 21.57 4.60 -11.21
CA ASP A 95 21.17 3.57 -12.18
C ASP A 95 22.27 2.51 -12.42
N ASP A 96 23.01 2.18 -11.38
CA ASP A 96 24.01 1.11 -11.41
C ASP A 96 23.41 -0.29 -11.18
N GLY A 97 24.27 -1.30 -11.06
CA GLY A 97 23.84 -2.69 -10.83
C GLY A 97 23.18 -2.92 -9.47
N TYR A 98 23.60 -2.19 -8.43
CA TYR A 98 23.01 -2.28 -7.08
C TYR A 98 21.63 -1.65 -7.05
N ASP A 99 21.49 -0.46 -7.60
CA ASP A 99 20.22 0.25 -7.72
C ASP A 99 19.16 -0.61 -8.42
N ARG A 100 19.54 -1.19 -9.56
CA ARG A 100 18.67 -2.07 -10.35
C ARG A 100 18.30 -3.34 -9.60
N ALA A 101 19.25 -3.93 -8.86
CA ALA A 101 18.96 -5.10 -8.03
C ALA A 101 17.95 -4.77 -6.92
N HIS A 102 18.12 -3.66 -6.20
CA HIS A 102 17.19 -3.22 -5.18
C HIS A 102 15.79 -2.97 -5.79
N TYR A 103 15.72 -2.33 -6.95
CA TYR A 103 14.46 -2.08 -7.65
C TYR A 103 13.76 -3.38 -8.05
N LEU A 104 14.48 -4.33 -8.65
CA LEU A 104 13.92 -5.61 -9.09
C LEU A 104 13.42 -6.46 -7.92
N LEU A 105 14.05 -6.34 -6.76
CA LEU A 105 13.64 -7.04 -5.53
C LEU A 105 12.52 -6.30 -4.77
N GLY A 106 12.09 -5.13 -5.23
CA GLY A 106 11.11 -4.31 -4.51
C GLY A 106 11.64 -3.70 -3.21
N ASN A 107 12.96 -3.65 -3.02
CA ASN A 107 13.63 -3.12 -1.84
C ASN A 107 14.07 -1.67 -2.05
N ILE A 108 13.14 -0.84 -2.52
CA ILE A 108 13.32 0.60 -2.71
C ILE A 108 12.12 1.32 -2.08
N TYR A 109 12.40 2.27 -1.19
CA TYR A 109 11.39 3.03 -0.47
C TYR A 109 11.65 4.52 -0.59
N ARG A 110 10.58 5.32 -0.69
CA ARG A 110 10.66 6.79 -0.80
C ARG A 110 11.06 7.46 0.51
N SER A 111 10.71 6.85 1.62
CA SER A 111 10.97 7.38 2.95
C SER A 111 11.46 6.29 3.90
N TYR A 112 12.13 6.74 4.95
CA TYR A 112 12.53 5.86 6.05
C TYR A 112 11.32 5.17 6.68
N GLU A 113 10.20 5.90 6.85
CA GLU A 113 8.96 5.37 7.44
C GLU A 113 8.34 4.24 6.60
N GLU A 114 8.38 4.35 5.26
CA GLU A 114 7.93 3.27 4.37
C GLU A 114 8.82 2.03 4.48
N ALA A 115 10.13 2.22 4.50
CA ALA A 115 11.09 1.13 4.69
C ALA A 115 10.92 0.46 6.05
N GLU A 116 10.68 1.24 7.11
CA GLU A 116 10.44 0.74 8.47
C GLU A 116 9.18 -0.12 8.54
N LYS A 117 8.08 0.34 7.94
CA LYS A 117 6.82 -0.44 7.86
C LYS A 117 7.00 -1.74 7.09
N ALA A 118 7.74 -1.71 5.99
CA ALA A 118 8.03 -2.91 5.20
C ALA A 118 8.85 -3.92 6.01
N ARG A 119 9.93 -3.46 6.66
CA ARG A 119 10.77 -4.27 7.55
C ARG A 119 9.97 -4.90 8.68
N ASP A 120 9.15 -4.09 9.37
CA ASP A 120 8.36 -4.56 10.51
C ASP A 120 7.32 -5.61 10.06
N ARG A 121 6.74 -5.44 8.86
CA ARG A 121 5.84 -6.42 8.25
C ARG A 121 6.56 -7.74 7.94
N GLU A 122 7.75 -7.70 7.35
CA GLU A 122 8.56 -8.90 7.09
C GLU A 122 8.90 -9.65 8.39
N LEU A 123 9.30 -8.91 9.43
CA LEU A 123 9.60 -9.50 10.74
C LEU A 123 8.35 -10.10 11.40
N ALA A 124 7.20 -9.44 11.32
CA ALA A 124 5.94 -9.97 11.82
C ALA A 124 5.56 -11.25 11.07
N GLU A 125 5.66 -11.27 9.73
CA GLU A 125 5.40 -12.47 8.94
C GLU A 125 6.28 -13.64 9.36
N VAL A 126 7.58 -13.44 9.56
CA VAL A 126 8.49 -14.49 10.00
C VAL A 126 8.09 -15.02 11.39
N ARG A 127 7.75 -14.13 12.34
CA ARG A 127 7.30 -14.56 13.67
C ARG A 127 6.00 -15.36 13.58
N LEU A 128 5.03 -14.90 12.82
CA LEU A 128 3.75 -15.59 12.63
C LEU A 128 3.91 -16.95 11.94
N ARG A 129 4.77 -17.05 10.91
CA ARG A 129 5.07 -18.33 10.25
C ARG A 129 5.69 -19.36 11.20
N ARG A 130 6.37 -18.92 12.25
CA ARG A 130 6.92 -19.81 13.29
C ARG A 130 5.87 -20.32 14.28
N THR A 131 4.65 -19.74 14.30
CA THR A 131 3.56 -20.18 15.18
C THR A 131 2.86 -21.44 14.67
N SER A 132 3.07 -21.80 13.39
CA SER A 132 2.52 -23.04 12.83
C SER A 132 3.49 -23.71 11.87
N THR A 133 3.59 -25.02 11.98
CA THR A 133 4.32 -25.89 11.03
C THR A 133 3.37 -26.63 10.08
N PHE A 134 2.06 -26.40 10.21
CA PHE A 134 1.04 -27.07 9.42
C PHE A 134 1.10 -26.68 7.94
N LYS A 135 1.10 -27.69 7.05
CA LYS A 135 1.10 -27.53 5.61
C LYS A 135 -0.03 -28.39 5.04
N PRO A 136 -1.18 -27.79 4.72
CA PRO A 136 -2.31 -28.53 4.20
C PRO A 136 -2.05 -29.01 2.77
N ASP A 137 -2.47 -30.25 2.49
CA ASP A 137 -2.52 -30.80 1.15
C ASP A 137 -3.93 -30.59 0.58
N PHE A 138 -4.16 -29.44 0.00
CA PHE A 138 -5.46 -29.10 -0.59
C PHE A 138 -5.80 -29.97 -1.82
N TYR A 139 -4.81 -30.54 -2.52
CA TYR A 139 -5.04 -31.42 -3.63
C TYR A 139 -5.68 -32.77 -3.20
N ASN A 140 -5.44 -33.18 -1.97
CA ASN A 140 -6.03 -34.38 -1.38
C ASN A 140 -7.22 -34.07 -0.45
N GLY A 141 -7.85 -32.89 -0.62
CA GLY A 141 -9.05 -32.53 0.11
C GLY A 141 -8.84 -32.12 1.57
N MET A 142 -7.60 -31.82 1.98
CA MET A 142 -7.37 -31.24 3.29
C MET A 142 -7.89 -29.79 3.31
N PHE A 143 -8.30 -29.35 4.49
CA PHE A 143 -8.63 -27.96 4.74
C PHE A 143 -7.66 -27.36 5.77
N ALA A 144 -7.64 -26.05 5.88
CA ALA A 144 -6.84 -25.31 6.83
C ALA A 144 -7.62 -24.16 7.40
N TYR A 145 -7.11 -23.59 8.49
CA TYR A 145 -7.58 -22.31 9.02
C TYR A 145 -6.50 -21.26 8.81
N THR A 146 -6.93 -20.02 8.56
CA THR A 146 -6.03 -18.86 8.48
C THR A 146 -6.69 -17.65 9.13
N VAL A 147 -5.87 -16.64 9.42
CA VAL A 147 -6.34 -15.39 10.00
C VAL A 147 -6.56 -14.37 8.90
N GLY A 148 -7.66 -13.64 8.98
CA GLY A 148 -7.99 -12.50 8.15
C GLY A 148 -8.24 -11.23 8.98
N TYR A 149 -8.30 -10.09 8.31
CA TYR A 149 -8.70 -8.82 8.92
C TYR A 149 -9.95 -8.25 8.25
N ASP A 150 -10.99 -8.02 9.05
CA ASP A 150 -12.23 -7.38 8.62
C ASP A 150 -12.09 -5.86 8.75
N CYS A 151 -11.86 -5.18 7.63
CA CYS A 151 -11.68 -3.73 7.60
C CYS A 151 -12.94 -2.96 8.05
N LYS A 152 -14.13 -3.51 7.81
CA LYS A 152 -15.40 -2.87 8.18
C LYS A 152 -15.61 -2.88 9.70
N HIS A 153 -15.33 -4.00 10.35
CA HIS A 153 -15.53 -4.19 11.78
C HIS A 153 -14.22 -4.06 12.58
N LYS A 154 -13.11 -3.71 11.91
CA LYS A 154 -11.79 -3.47 12.52
C LYS A 154 -11.31 -4.62 13.41
N ARG A 155 -11.50 -5.86 12.97
CA ARG A 155 -11.17 -7.05 13.78
C ARG A 155 -10.46 -8.15 13.00
N LEU A 156 -9.61 -8.87 13.71
CA LEU A 156 -9.07 -10.14 13.25
C LEU A 156 -10.16 -11.23 13.37
N TYR A 157 -10.18 -12.15 12.42
CA TYR A 157 -11.09 -13.29 12.41
C TYR A 157 -10.40 -14.50 11.82
N VAL A 158 -10.88 -15.69 12.14
CA VAL A 158 -10.43 -16.94 11.54
C VAL A 158 -11.33 -17.31 10.38
N THR A 159 -10.76 -17.75 9.29
CA THR A 159 -11.50 -18.33 8.16
C THR A 159 -10.96 -19.71 7.80
N LYS A 160 -11.87 -20.57 7.31
CA LYS A 160 -11.52 -21.90 6.82
C LYS A 160 -11.20 -21.83 5.32
N LEU A 161 -10.08 -22.39 4.94
CA LEU A 161 -9.68 -22.56 3.54
C LEU A 161 -10.00 -24.00 3.11
N VAL A 162 -10.78 -24.13 2.05
CA VAL A 162 -11.17 -25.43 1.47
C VAL A 162 -10.95 -25.33 -0.04
N ASP A 163 -10.19 -26.26 -0.59
CA ASP A 163 -9.95 -26.37 -2.04
C ASP A 163 -9.41 -25.10 -2.72
N VAL A 164 -8.85 -24.19 -1.94
CA VAL A 164 -8.36 -22.89 -2.43
C VAL A 164 -6.96 -22.64 -1.90
N ILE A 165 -6.03 -22.40 -2.83
CA ILE A 165 -4.69 -21.89 -2.52
C ILE A 165 -4.71 -20.40 -2.83
N ILE A 166 -4.75 -19.57 -1.78
CA ILE A 166 -4.66 -18.11 -1.91
C ILE A 166 -3.25 -17.68 -1.47
N GLY A 167 -2.37 -17.48 -2.43
CA GLY A 167 -1.00 -17.06 -2.14
C GLY A 167 -0.23 -18.09 -1.28
N ASN A 168 0.46 -17.63 -0.26
CA ASN A 168 1.15 -18.48 0.72
C ASN A 168 0.70 -18.10 2.13
N PRO A 169 -0.55 -18.37 2.52
CA PRO A 169 -1.08 -17.96 3.81
C PRO A 169 -0.41 -18.70 4.97
N ILE A 170 -0.44 -18.10 6.13
CA ILE A 170 -0.08 -18.77 7.38
C ILE A 170 -1.28 -19.63 7.78
N THR A 171 -1.10 -20.94 7.81
CA THR A 171 -2.17 -21.91 7.99
C THR A 171 -2.04 -22.68 9.31
N TYR A 172 -3.18 -23.03 9.89
CA TYR A 172 -3.32 -23.80 11.12
C TYR A 172 -4.18 -25.03 10.87
N GLU A 173 -3.93 -26.10 11.62
CA GLU A 173 -4.64 -27.36 11.52
C GLU A 173 -6.05 -27.23 12.13
N SER A 174 -6.21 -26.44 13.20
CA SER A 174 -7.47 -26.27 13.90
C SER A 174 -7.91 -24.81 14.02
N LEU A 175 -9.21 -24.60 14.26
CA LEU A 175 -9.76 -23.30 14.61
C LEU A 175 -9.13 -22.78 15.91
N GLU A 176 -8.96 -23.64 16.89
CA GLU A 176 -8.40 -23.31 18.21
C GLU A 176 -6.95 -22.80 18.10
N ASP A 177 -6.13 -23.39 17.25
CA ASP A 177 -4.74 -22.95 17.04
C ASP A 177 -4.69 -21.57 16.37
N ALA A 178 -5.57 -21.33 15.41
CA ALA A 178 -5.67 -20.03 14.75
C ALA A 178 -6.18 -18.93 15.71
N GLU A 179 -7.18 -19.21 16.53
CA GLU A 179 -7.68 -18.28 17.58
C GLU A 179 -6.63 -18.02 18.64
N LYS A 180 -5.89 -19.05 19.05
CA LYS A 180 -4.76 -18.92 19.97
C LYS A 180 -3.69 -17.99 19.37
N SER A 181 -3.36 -18.16 18.10
CA SER A 181 -2.40 -17.28 17.42
C SER A 181 -2.88 -15.83 17.39
N ILE A 182 -4.17 -15.56 17.14
CA ILE A 182 -4.73 -14.20 17.24
C ILE A 182 -4.53 -13.63 18.64
N LYS A 183 -4.80 -14.42 19.67
CA LYS A 183 -4.70 -13.99 21.07
C LYS A 183 -3.25 -13.70 21.49
N GLU A 184 -2.33 -14.56 21.12
CA GLU A 184 -0.92 -14.48 21.54
C GLU A 184 -0.08 -13.53 20.69
N ASN A 185 -0.44 -13.37 19.40
CA ASN A 185 0.35 -12.63 18.41
C ASN A 185 -0.47 -11.51 17.72
N ARG A 186 -1.42 -10.91 18.46
CA ARG A 186 -2.34 -9.92 17.90
C ARG A 186 -1.61 -8.75 17.20
N GLU A 187 -0.55 -8.24 17.82
CA GLU A 187 0.20 -7.10 17.28
C GLU A 187 0.89 -7.48 15.97
N ASP A 188 1.51 -8.65 15.88
CA ASP A 188 2.14 -9.13 14.66
C ASP A 188 1.13 -9.33 13.52
N TRP A 189 -0.08 -9.83 13.82
CA TRP A 189 -1.14 -9.94 12.84
C TRP A 189 -1.57 -8.59 12.29
N LEU A 190 -1.68 -7.57 13.14
CA LEU A 190 -2.04 -6.22 12.71
C LEU A 190 -0.94 -5.59 11.85
N ILE A 191 0.31 -5.73 12.23
CA ILE A 191 1.47 -5.29 11.44
C ILE A 191 1.50 -6.02 10.09
N TYR A 192 1.28 -7.33 10.08
CA TYR A 192 1.23 -8.15 8.86
C TYR A 192 0.17 -7.67 7.87
N PHE A 193 -1.01 -7.27 8.36
CA PHE A 193 -2.08 -6.69 7.55
C PHE A 193 -1.90 -5.19 7.26
N GLY A 194 -0.85 -4.55 7.76
CA GLY A 194 -0.57 -3.13 7.54
C GLY A 194 -1.50 -2.18 8.31
N ILE A 195 -2.09 -2.66 9.40
CA ILE A 195 -3.01 -1.88 10.24
C ILE A 195 -2.22 -1.02 11.22
N LYS A 196 -2.47 0.28 11.21
CA LYS A 196 -1.77 1.23 12.10
C LYS A 196 -2.23 1.11 13.56
N LYS A 197 -1.27 1.28 14.47
CA LYS A 197 -1.54 1.43 15.90
C LYS A 197 -2.41 2.69 16.08
N GLY A 198 -3.65 2.54 16.55
CA GLY A 198 -4.62 3.64 16.70
C GLY A 198 -5.85 3.57 15.79
N GLU A 199 -5.87 2.70 14.79
CA GLU A 199 -7.05 2.39 13.97
C GLU A 199 -7.93 1.29 14.63
N GLN A 200 -7.59 0.93 15.85
CA GLN A 200 -8.24 -0.10 16.67
C GLN A 200 -9.16 0.60 17.67
N GLU A 201 -10.42 0.27 17.66
CA GLU A 201 -11.32 0.45 18.78
C GLU A 201 -11.61 -0.90 19.44
#